data_e528acd0e34bfb66d432a084d0475479
#
_entry.id   e528acd0e34bfb66d432a084d0475479
#
_cell.length_a   1.000
_cell.length_b   1.000
_cell.length_c   1.000
_cell.angle_alpha   90.00
_cell.angle_beta   90.00
_cell.angle_gamma   90.00
#
_symmetry.space_group_name_H-M   'P 1'
#
loop_
_entity.id
_entity.type
_entity.pdbx_description
1 polymer ?
#
loop_
_entity_poly.entity_id
_entity_poly.type
_entity_poly.pdbx_seq_one_letter_code
_entity_poly.pdbx_strand_id
1 'polypeptide(L)'
;MVERAASSAADAVFLDLEDAVPVGDKQQALLTAVDAIERLDWGRKTVTVRINAIGSPFIEHEVHRLAGLSRLDAVLLPKAERVGDVSALGETLATHRGNRSEALDLELLIETALGVVNVDALAAAHPSVSALHFGVGDFSASIGARSNEIGLSPRDYSHTGAAADNHVETPQDLFAYPMMRILIAARAFNLRAIDGPFGAFRDSKGTMSSAVKAAAMGYDGKQIIHPLYCFV
;
A
#
# COMPACT_ATOMS: atom_id res chain seq x y z
N MET A 1 -5.12 14.16 13.70
CA MET A 1 -4.43 12.91 13.26
C MET A 1 -3.34 13.24 12.25
N VAL A 2 -3.64 14.01 11.21
CA VAL A 2 -2.70 14.37 10.13
C VAL A 2 -1.46 15.11 10.64
N GLU A 3 -1.60 16.07 11.55
CA GLU A 3 -0.48 16.79 12.18
C GLU A 3 0.51 15.85 12.90
N ARG A 4 0.00 14.79 13.56
CA ARG A 4 0.85 13.77 14.17
C ARG A 4 1.62 12.95 13.13
N ALA A 5 1.02 12.69 11.97
CA ALA A 5 1.70 12.01 10.88
C ALA A 5 2.81 12.90 10.31
N ALA A 6 2.54 14.19 10.11
CA ALA A 6 3.54 15.16 9.64
C ALA A 6 4.74 15.27 10.60
N SER A 7 4.51 15.24 11.92
CA SER A 7 5.57 15.31 12.96
C SER A 7 6.18 13.96 13.32
N SER A 8 5.73 12.85 12.73
CA SER A 8 6.28 11.51 13.03
C SER A 8 7.69 11.32 12.47
N ALA A 9 8.35 10.24 12.86
CA ALA A 9 9.65 9.84 12.31
C ALA A 9 9.55 8.99 11.03
N ALA A 10 8.35 8.81 10.48
CA ALA A 10 8.16 8.07 9.22
C ALA A 10 8.86 8.77 8.06
N ASP A 11 9.45 8.00 7.14
CA ASP A 11 10.04 8.52 5.91
C ASP A 11 8.98 8.86 4.86
N ALA A 12 7.85 8.15 4.91
CA ALA A 12 6.71 8.37 4.03
C ALA A 12 5.40 8.38 4.83
N VAL A 13 4.45 9.16 4.40
CA VAL A 13 3.10 9.22 4.96
C VAL A 13 2.09 9.16 3.84
N PHE A 14 1.10 8.29 3.93
CA PHE A 14 -0.06 8.38 3.07
C PHE A 14 -1.32 8.80 3.85
N LEU A 15 -2.09 9.72 3.25
CA LEU A 15 -3.40 10.13 3.71
C LEU A 15 -4.44 9.25 3.02
N ASP A 16 -5.38 8.74 3.79
CA ASP A 16 -6.35 7.79 3.27
C ASP A 16 -7.68 8.45 2.93
N LEU A 17 -8.15 8.25 1.70
CA LEU A 17 -9.49 8.64 1.24
C LEU A 17 -10.38 7.42 0.99
N GLU A 18 -9.84 6.20 1.14
CA GLU A 18 -10.53 4.96 0.80
C GLU A 18 -11.16 4.30 2.05
N ASP A 19 -10.81 3.10 2.40
CA ASP A 19 -11.52 2.25 3.36
C ASP A 19 -11.60 2.81 4.79
N ALA A 20 -10.62 3.60 5.22
CA ALA A 20 -10.68 4.24 6.55
C ALA A 20 -11.67 5.42 6.64
N VAL A 21 -12.26 5.84 5.51
CA VAL A 21 -13.18 6.98 5.46
C VAL A 21 -14.60 6.53 5.13
N PRO A 22 -15.59 6.78 6.00
CA PRO A 22 -17.00 6.52 5.70
C PRO A 22 -17.46 7.24 4.43
N VAL A 23 -18.38 6.63 3.69
CA VAL A 23 -18.89 7.18 2.40
C VAL A 23 -19.39 8.62 2.55
N GLY A 24 -20.10 8.93 3.64
CA GLY A 24 -20.62 10.29 3.89
C GLY A 24 -19.54 11.34 4.16
N ASP A 25 -18.34 10.93 4.52
CA ASP A 25 -17.24 11.83 4.90
C ASP A 25 -16.16 11.98 3.80
N LYS A 26 -16.29 11.26 2.68
CA LYS A 26 -15.30 11.25 1.59
C LYS A 26 -14.92 12.64 1.10
N GLN A 27 -15.92 13.49 0.84
CA GLN A 27 -15.69 14.86 0.37
C GLN A 27 -14.93 15.69 1.41
N GLN A 28 -15.31 15.58 2.68
CA GLN A 28 -14.63 16.32 3.75
C GLN A 28 -13.21 15.80 3.97
N ALA A 29 -12.99 14.51 3.83
CA ALA A 29 -11.66 13.91 3.93
C ALA A 29 -10.73 14.42 2.82
N LEU A 30 -11.21 14.52 1.58
CA LEU A 30 -10.45 15.11 0.47
C LEU A 30 -10.07 16.56 0.77
N LEU A 31 -11.01 17.39 1.22
CA LEU A 31 -10.73 18.80 1.57
C LEU A 31 -9.69 18.89 2.70
N THR A 32 -9.81 18.03 3.70
CA THR A 32 -8.86 17.96 4.82
C THR A 32 -7.47 17.52 4.36
N ALA A 33 -7.39 16.55 3.45
CA ALA A 33 -6.12 16.09 2.90
C ALA A 33 -5.43 17.17 2.07
N VAL A 34 -6.18 17.85 1.17
CA VAL A 34 -5.66 18.97 0.36
C VAL A 34 -5.13 20.08 1.25
N ASP A 35 -5.92 20.55 2.21
CA ASP A 35 -5.53 21.60 3.17
C ASP A 35 -4.27 21.21 3.97
N ALA A 36 -4.18 19.97 4.41
CA ALA A 36 -3.00 19.46 5.13
C ALA A 36 -1.76 19.40 4.26
N ILE A 37 -1.88 18.95 3.00
CA ILE A 37 -0.77 18.89 2.05
C ILE A 37 -0.22 20.29 1.77
N GLU A 38 -1.09 21.27 1.63
CA GLU A 38 -0.70 22.67 1.32
C GLU A 38 -0.13 23.42 2.53
N ARG A 39 -0.64 23.17 3.76
CA ARG A 39 -0.31 24.00 4.93
C ARG A 39 0.72 23.40 5.89
N LEU A 40 0.82 22.06 5.98
CA LEU A 40 1.73 21.45 6.95
C LEU A 40 3.14 21.38 6.41
N ASP A 41 4.11 21.50 7.32
CA ASP A 41 5.50 21.20 7.02
C ASP A 41 5.72 19.67 7.08
N TRP A 42 5.88 19.08 5.92
CA TRP A 42 6.18 17.65 5.77
C TRP A 42 7.68 17.34 5.80
N GLY A 43 8.54 18.37 5.85
CA GLY A 43 9.98 18.20 5.79
C GLY A 43 10.40 17.41 4.55
N ARG A 44 11.17 16.34 4.76
CA ARG A 44 11.68 15.47 3.67
C ARG A 44 10.82 14.21 3.43
N LYS A 45 9.69 14.10 4.09
CA LYS A 45 8.82 12.92 3.94
C LYS A 45 8.24 12.84 2.52
N THR A 46 8.11 11.63 2.01
CA THR A 46 7.24 11.37 0.87
C THR A 46 5.78 11.47 1.34
N VAL A 47 4.98 12.27 0.65
CA VAL A 47 3.56 12.44 0.93
C VAL A 47 2.74 11.84 -0.19
N THR A 48 1.96 10.84 0.13
CA THR A 48 1.10 10.10 -0.80
C THR A 48 -0.36 10.23 -0.35
N VAL A 49 -1.31 10.14 -1.26
CA VAL A 49 -2.75 10.03 -0.96
C VAL A 49 -3.26 8.70 -1.52
N ARG A 50 -3.84 7.84 -0.66
CA ARG A 50 -4.59 6.69 -1.14
C ARG A 50 -5.97 7.18 -1.57
N ILE A 51 -6.20 7.16 -2.89
CA ILE A 51 -7.45 7.55 -3.53
C ILE A 51 -8.48 6.42 -3.47
N ASN A 52 -9.71 6.70 -3.82
CA ASN A 52 -10.73 5.65 -3.95
C ASN A 52 -10.46 4.76 -5.18
N ALA A 53 -10.94 3.52 -5.14
CA ALA A 53 -10.75 2.54 -6.21
C ALA A 53 -11.38 3.00 -7.54
N ILE A 54 -10.86 2.48 -8.65
CA ILE A 54 -11.44 2.67 -9.99
C ILE A 54 -12.91 2.23 -9.99
N GLY A 55 -13.76 3.03 -10.61
CA GLY A 55 -15.21 2.84 -10.61
C GLY A 55 -15.95 3.45 -9.42
N SER A 56 -15.23 3.97 -8.43
CA SER A 56 -15.84 4.78 -7.37
C SER A 56 -16.33 6.11 -7.92
N PRO A 57 -17.48 6.64 -7.45
CA PRO A 57 -17.97 7.96 -7.85
C PRO A 57 -17.10 9.12 -7.37
N PHE A 58 -16.10 8.87 -6.52
CA PHE A 58 -15.24 9.89 -5.93
C PHE A 58 -13.93 10.11 -6.69
N ILE A 59 -13.41 9.10 -7.40
CA ILE A 59 -12.06 9.09 -7.95
C ILE A 59 -11.78 10.25 -8.92
N GLU A 60 -12.72 10.57 -9.80
CA GLU A 60 -12.54 11.65 -10.77
C GLU A 60 -12.29 12.99 -10.09
N HIS A 61 -13.10 13.32 -9.08
CA HIS A 61 -12.96 14.55 -8.31
C HIS A 61 -11.65 14.57 -7.50
N GLU A 62 -11.28 13.44 -6.89
CA GLU A 62 -10.02 13.29 -6.16
C GLU A 62 -8.81 13.55 -7.05
N VAL A 63 -8.76 12.88 -8.21
CA VAL A 63 -7.64 13.03 -9.15
C VAL A 63 -7.49 14.48 -9.62
N HIS A 64 -8.58 15.13 -10.00
CA HIS A 64 -8.56 16.54 -10.41
C HIS A 64 -8.07 17.48 -9.32
N ARG A 65 -8.42 17.21 -8.05
CA ARG A 65 -8.00 18.04 -6.91
C ARG A 65 -6.56 17.81 -6.49
N LEU A 66 -6.06 16.58 -6.64
CA LEU A 66 -4.75 16.17 -6.16
C LEU A 66 -3.63 16.40 -7.20
N ALA A 67 -3.91 16.22 -8.49
CA ALA A 67 -2.90 16.18 -9.54
C ALA A 67 -2.02 17.45 -9.62
N GLY A 68 -2.55 18.62 -9.26
CA GLY A 68 -1.85 19.92 -9.30
C GLY A 68 -1.12 20.31 -8.02
N LEU A 69 -1.25 19.54 -6.93
CA LEU A 69 -0.67 19.91 -5.63
C LEU A 69 0.85 19.75 -5.63
N SER A 70 1.58 20.85 -5.50
CA SER A 70 3.04 20.87 -5.61
C SER A 70 3.77 20.04 -4.55
N ARG A 71 3.19 19.91 -3.35
CA ARG A 71 3.80 19.19 -2.22
C ARG A 71 3.38 17.71 -2.13
N LEU A 72 2.42 17.29 -2.93
CA LEU A 72 2.09 15.88 -3.05
C LEU A 72 3.12 15.18 -3.94
N ASP A 73 3.61 14.02 -3.51
CA ASP A 73 4.62 13.28 -4.27
C ASP A 73 3.99 12.17 -5.12
N ALA A 74 3.00 11.46 -4.56
CA ALA A 74 2.37 10.34 -5.24
C ALA A 74 0.87 10.21 -4.92
N VAL A 75 0.17 9.43 -5.73
CA VAL A 75 -1.13 8.83 -5.39
C VAL A 75 -0.98 7.32 -5.30
N LEU A 76 -1.66 6.70 -4.33
CA LEU A 76 -1.72 5.25 -4.16
C LEU A 76 -3.08 4.76 -4.66
N LEU A 77 -3.07 3.97 -5.74
CA LEU A 77 -4.26 3.34 -6.28
C LEU A 77 -4.54 2.03 -5.57
N PRO A 78 -5.64 1.92 -4.80
CA PRO A 78 -6.07 0.65 -4.21
C PRO A 78 -6.63 -0.30 -5.27
N LYS A 79 -6.63 -1.60 -4.96
CA LYS A 79 -7.26 -2.66 -5.78
C LYS A 79 -6.84 -2.60 -7.25
N ALA A 80 -5.52 -2.34 -7.48
CA ALA A 80 -4.97 -2.30 -8.84
C ALA A 80 -5.02 -3.69 -9.48
N GLU A 81 -5.81 -3.83 -10.55
CA GLU A 81 -6.09 -5.13 -11.17
C GLU A 81 -5.87 -5.14 -12.68
N ARG A 82 -6.07 -4.01 -13.37
CA ARG A 82 -6.09 -3.94 -14.82
C ARG A 82 -5.13 -2.89 -15.36
N VAL A 83 -4.35 -3.27 -16.35
CA VAL A 83 -3.37 -2.38 -17.02
C VAL A 83 -4.04 -1.12 -17.57
N GLY A 84 -5.21 -1.26 -18.22
CA GLY A 84 -5.93 -0.13 -18.80
C GLY A 84 -6.33 0.93 -17.77
N ASP A 85 -6.72 0.50 -16.57
CA ASP A 85 -7.11 1.42 -15.48
C ASP A 85 -5.89 2.21 -14.96
N VAL A 86 -4.76 1.53 -14.80
CA VAL A 86 -3.50 2.17 -14.36
C VAL A 86 -3.00 3.14 -15.41
N SER A 87 -3.02 2.75 -16.70
CA SER A 87 -2.61 3.63 -17.80
C SER A 87 -3.49 4.87 -17.88
N ALA A 88 -4.82 4.69 -17.85
CA ALA A 88 -5.77 5.81 -17.91
C ALA A 88 -5.61 6.78 -16.73
N LEU A 89 -5.38 6.25 -15.52
CA LEU A 89 -5.12 7.09 -14.35
C LEU A 89 -3.81 7.88 -14.49
N GLY A 90 -2.74 7.24 -14.94
CA GLY A 90 -1.46 7.90 -15.18
C GLY A 90 -1.57 9.06 -16.19
N GLU A 91 -2.26 8.84 -17.31
CA GLU A 91 -2.54 9.88 -18.30
C GLU A 91 -3.40 11.02 -17.74
N THR A 92 -4.38 10.70 -16.90
CA THR A 92 -5.24 11.69 -16.25
C THR A 92 -4.42 12.57 -15.29
N LEU A 93 -3.57 11.96 -14.46
CA LEU A 93 -2.66 12.70 -13.58
C LEU A 93 -1.70 13.60 -14.35
N ALA A 94 -1.14 13.12 -15.46
CA ALA A 94 -0.27 13.89 -16.32
C ALA A 94 -0.99 15.09 -16.97
N THR A 95 -2.23 14.90 -17.39
CA THR A 95 -3.05 15.96 -18.01
C THR A 95 -3.45 17.05 -17.01
N HIS A 96 -3.74 16.69 -15.77
CA HIS A 96 -4.23 17.61 -14.73
C HIS A 96 -3.13 18.12 -13.79
N ARG A 97 -1.86 17.92 -14.13
CA ARG A 97 -0.71 18.31 -13.27
C ARG A 97 -0.57 19.82 -13.01
N GLY A 98 -1.36 20.66 -13.65
CA GLY A 98 -1.28 22.11 -13.48
C GLY A 98 0.09 22.69 -13.80
N ASN A 99 0.68 23.42 -12.87
CA ASN A 99 2.01 24.04 -13.02
C ASN A 99 3.18 23.14 -12.56
N ARG A 100 2.94 21.87 -12.25
CA ARG A 100 4.02 20.95 -11.89
C ARG A 100 4.90 20.67 -13.10
N SER A 101 6.22 20.58 -12.89
CA SER A 101 7.17 20.17 -13.93
C SER A 101 6.94 18.74 -14.37
N GLU A 102 6.59 17.87 -13.40
CA GLU A 102 6.34 16.44 -13.60
C GLU A 102 4.97 16.06 -13.06
N ALA A 103 4.39 14.98 -13.59
CA ALA A 103 3.18 14.37 -13.02
C ALA A 103 3.47 13.78 -11.63
N LEU A 104 2.40 13.50 -10.87
CA LEU A 104 2.52 12.72 -9.65
C LEU A 104 2.99 11.29 -9.97
N ASP A 105 3.79 10.75 -9.08
CA ASP A 105 4.06 9.32 -9.06
C ASP A 105 2.76 8.54 -8.81
N LEU A 106 2.67 7.36 -9.40
CA LEU A 106 1.57 6.43 -9.20
C LEU A 106 2.10 5.20 -8.46
N GLU A 107 1.62 4.98 -7.27
CA GLU A 107 1.90 3.78 -6.48
C GLU A 107 0.71 2.83 -6.56
N LEU A 108 0.96 1.53 -6.67
CA LEU A 108 -0.11 0.54 -6.85
C LEU A 108 -0.22 -0.35 -5.62
N LEU A 109 -1.42 -0.45 -5.05
CA LEU A 109 -1.70 -1.39 -3.96
C LEU A 109 -2.23 -2.71 -4.54
N ILE A 110 -1.39 -3.73 -4.46
CA ILE A 110 -1.66 -5.08 -4.94
C ILE A 110 -2.29 -5.86 -3.77
N GLU A 111 -3.59 -5.95 -3.78
CA GLU A 111 -4.36 -6.45 -2.65
C GLU A 111 -5.54 -7.35 -3.04
N THR A 112 -5.52 -7.84 -4.27
CA THR A 112 -6.50 -8.82 -4.76
C THR A 112 -5.80 -9.98 -5.46
N ALA A 113 -6.47 -11.12 -5.55
CA ALA A 113 -5.96 -12.27 -6.28
C ALA A 113 -5.66 -11.90 -7.75
N LEU A 114 -6.55 -11.12 -8.40
CA LEU A 114 -6.35 -10.66 -9.77
C LEU A 114 -5.17 -9.69 -9.90
N GLY A 115 -4.99 -8.79 -8.93
CA GLY A 115 -3.83 -7.90 -8.87
C GLY A 115 -2.51 -8.65 -8.79
N VAL A 116 -2.43 -9.70 -7.95
CA VAL A 116 -1.23 -10.56 -7.87
C VAL A 116 -0.98 -11.32 -9.17
N VAL A 117 -2.03 -11.82 -9.83
CA VAL A 117 -1.90 -12.50 -11.13
C VAL A 117 -1.35 -11.55 -12.20
N ASN A 118 -1.77 -10.30 -12.20
CA ASN A 118 -1.42 -9.30 -13.22
C ASN A 118 -0.22 -8.41 -12.84
N VAL A 119 0.44 -8.65 -11.72
CA VAL A 119 1.42 -7.70 -11.13
C VAL A 119 2.54 -7.29 -12.08
N ASP A 120 3.04 -8.18 -12.91
CA ASP A 120 4.11 -7.87 -13.86
C ASP A 120 3.63 -6.85 -14.92
N ALA A 121 2.42 -7.05 -15.44
CA ALA A 121 1.81 -6.16 -16.41
C ALA A 121 1.41 -4.81 -15.78
N LEU A 122 0.96 -4.82 -14.53
CA LEU A 122 0.65 -3.60 -13.77
C LEU A 122 1.89 -2.77 -13.49
N ALA A 123 3.02 -3.43 -13.15
CA ALA A 123 4.30 -2.76 -12.92
C ALA A 123 4.81 -1.98 -14.16
N ALA A 124 4.48 -2.47 -15.36
CA ALA A 124 4.85 -1.86 -16.64
C ALA A 124 3.76 -0.96 -17.24
N ALA A 125 2.64 -0.77 -16.56
CA ALA A 125 1.43 -0.18 -17.17
C ALA A 125 1.57 1.29 -17.57
N HIS A 126 2.38 2.07 -16.83
CA HIS A 126 2.59 3.49 -17.11
C HIS A 126 3.95 3.96 -16.56
N PRO A 127 4.64 4.91 -17.23
CA PRO A 127 5.95 5.42 -16.77
C PRO A 127 5.94 6.08 -15.38
N SER A 128 4.80 6.60 -14.92
CA SER A 128 4.66 7.19 -13.57
C SER A 128 4.54 6.14 -12.46
N VAL A 129 4.39 4.85 -12.77
CA VAL A 129 4.39 3.82 -11.73
C VAL A 129 5.75 3.79 -11.05
N SER A 130 5.77 4.01 -9.73
CA SER A 130 7.01 4.15 -8.95
C SER A 130 7.15 3.14 -7.81
N ALA A 131 6.04 2.56 -7.35
CA ALA A 131 6.06 1.58 -6.27
C ALA A 131 4.91 0.57 -6.37
N LEU A 132 5.16 -0.64 -5.85
CA LEU A 132 4.16 -1.67 -5.60
C LEU A 132 4.05 -1.89 -4.10
N HIS A 133 2.85 -1.78 -3.57
CA HIS A 133 2.54 -2.07 -2.17
C HIS A 133 1.78 -3.38 -2.05
N PHE A 134 2.01 -4.13 -0.98
CA PHE A 134 1.22 -5.32 -0.68
C PHE A 134 0.10 -5.00 0.30
N GLY A 135 -1.16 -5.10 -0.14
CA GLY A 135 -2.34 -4.92 0.70
C GLY A 135 -2.78 -6.24 1.34
N VAL A 136 -2.07 -6.67 2.37
CA VAL A 136 -2.20 -7.99 2.99
C VAL A 136 -3.58 -8.30 3.55
N GLY A 137 -4.32 -7.28 4.02
CA GLY A 137 -5.66 -7.45 4.59
C GLY A 137 -6.68 -7.86 3.53
N ASP A 138 -6.85 -7.02 2.51
CA ASP A 138 -7.79 -7.25 1.42
C ASP A 138 -7.37 -8.45 0.56
N PHE A 139 -6.08 -8.69 0.40
CA PHE A 139 -5.59 -9.90 -0.26
C PHE A 139 -6.09 -11.17 0.46
N SER A 140 -6.01 -11.21 1.79
CA SER A 140 -6.51 -12.35 2.57
C SER A 140 -8.00 -12.59 2.33
N ALA A 141 -8.80 -11.53 2.30
CA ALA A 141 -10.23 -11.60 1.99
C ALA A 141 -10.46 -12.05 0.54
N SER A 142 -9.71 -11.50 -0.41
CA SER A 142 -9.83 -11.80 -1.85
C SER A 142 -9.58 -13.27 -2.18
N ILE A 143 -8.68 -13.94 -1.46
CA ILE A 143 -8.40 -15.38 -1.64
C ILE A 143 -9.25 -16.28 -0.73
N GLY A 144 -10.13 -15.71 0.10
CA GLY A 144 -10.96 -16.46 1.06
C GLY A 144 -10.15 -17.09 2.19
N ALA A 145 -9.01 -16.51 2.58
CA ALA A 145 -8.22 -17.00 3.69
C ALA A 145 -8.95 -16.82 5.03
N ARG A 146 -8.85 -17.82 5.90
CA ARG A 146 -9.48 -17.80 7.24
C ARG A 146 -8.57 -17.13 8.28
N SER A 147 -7.92 -16.03 7.90
CA SER A 147 -7.10 -15.26 8.84
C SER A 147 -7.99 -14.33 9.67
N ASN A 148 -7.74 -14.27 10.98
CA ASN A 148 -8.44 -13.37 11.90
C ASN A 148 -7.65 -12.08 12.17
N GLU A 149 -6.42 -12.00 11.68
CA GLU A 149 -5.53 -10.86 11.94
C GLU A 149 -4.78 -10.48 10.65
N ILE A 150 -4.72 -9.19 10.37
CA ILE A 150 -4.03 -8.65 9.20
C ILE A 150 -2.53 -8.94 9.30
N GLY A 151 -1.96 -9.60 8.28
CA GLY A 151 -0.53 -9.89 8.20
C GLY A 151 -0.09 -11.15 8.93
N LEU A 152 -1.03 -11.94 9.48
CA LEU A 152 -0.75 -13.25 10.06
C LEU A 152 -1.38 -14.36 9.24
N SER A 153 -0.62 -15.42 9.00
CA SER A 153 -1.14 -16.66 8.42
C SER A 153 -2.13 -17.33 9.38
N PRO A 154 -3.18 -17.99 8.86
CA PRO A 154 -4.05 -18.81 9.69
C PRO A 154 -3.24 -19.85 10.49
N ARG A 155 -3.59 -20.07 11.73
CA ARG A 155 -2.86 -21.02 12.61
C ARG A 155 -2.88 -22.46 12.09
N ASP A 156 -3.96 -22.84 11.42
CA ASP A 156 -4.16 -24.16 10.82
C ASP A 156 -3.49 -24.29 9.42
N TYR A 157 -2.84 -23.20 8.93
CA TYR A 157 -2.00 -23.25 7.73
C TYR A 157 -0.59 -23.71 8.12
N SER A 158 -0.48 -25.01 8.38
CA SER A 158 0.74 -25.66 8.83
C SER A 158 1.00 -26.95 8.04
N HIS A 159 2.25 -27.40 8.05
CA HIS A 159 2.65 -28.72 7.53
C HIS A 159 2.94 -29.64 8.71
N THR A 160 2.30 -30.80 8.71
CA THR A 160 2.55 -31.84 9.73
C THR A 160 3.58 -32.82 9.18
N GLY A 161 4.79 -32.78 9.71
CA GLY A 161 5.86 -33.73 9.39
C GLY A 161 5.89 -34.88 10.41
N ALA A 162 6.19 -36.10 9.97
CA ALA A 162 6.50 -37.20 10.84
C ALA A 162 7.99 -37.19 11.17
N ALA A 163 8.36 -36.76 12.38
CA ALA A 163 9.71 -37.01 12.91
C ALA A 163 9.57 -38.05 14.01
N ALA A 164 9.97 -39.31 13.72
CA ALA A 164 10.13 -40.41 14.65
C ALA A 164 9.23 -40.33 15.91
N ASP A 165 7.98 -40.71 15.82
CA ASP A 165 6.99 -40.77 16.91
C ASP A 165 6.38 -39.46 17.40
N ASN A 166 6.81 -38.30 16.92
CA ASN A 166 6.17 -37.00 17.23
C ASN A 166 5.74 -36.29 15.95
N HIS A 167 4.45 -35.94 15.86
CA HIS A 167 3.96 -35.05 14.83
C HIS A 167 4.38 -33.63 15.19
N VAL A 168 5.25 -33.02 14.36
CA VAL A 168 5.67 -31.63 14.52
C VAL A 168 4.90 -30.77 13.50
N GLU A 169 4.08 -29.86 13.99
CA GLU A 169 3.45 -28.85 13.15
C GLU A 169 4.45 -27.72 12.84
N THR A 170 4.69 -27.49 11.55
CA THR A 170 5.50 -26.37 11.10
C THR A 170 4.59 -25.34 10.45
N PRO A 171 4.43 -24.14 11.06
CA PRO A 171 3.66 -23.07 10.46
C PRO A 171 4.17 -22.71 9.07
N GLN A 172 3.25 -22.45 8.15
CA GLN A 172 3.57 -22.00 6.80
C GLN A 172 3.25 -20.51 6.67
N ASP A 173 3.93 -19.84 5.75
CA ASP A 173 3.70 -18.43 5.45
C ASP A 173 2.79 -18.28 4.23
N LEU A 174 1.54 -17.94 4.47
CA LEU A 174 0.54 -17.72 3.43
C LEU A 174 0.95 -16.61 2.45
N PHE A 175 1.70 -15.64 2.93
CA PHE A 175 2.05 -14.43 2.18
C PHE A 175 3.38 -14.54 1.45
N ALA A 176 4.17 -15.60 1.65
CA ALA A 176 5.47 -15.75 1.02
C ALA A 176 5.40 -15.66 -0.51
N TYR A 177 4.43 -16.33 -1.12
CA TYR A 177 4.27 -16.31 -2.59
C TYR A 177 3.85 -14.94 -3.13
N PRO A 178 2.75 -14.30 -2.68
CA PRO A 178 2.36 -13.00 -3.20
C PRO A 178 3.42 -11.92 -2.92
N MET A 179 4.05 -11.90 -1.75
CA MET A 179 5.14 -11.00 -1.45
C MET A 179 6.30 -11.17 -2.44
N MET A 180 6.73 -12.41 -2.71
CA MET A 180 7.81 -12.67 -3.65
C MET A 180 7.43 -12.27 -5.08
N ARG A 181 6.19 -12.51 -5.52
CA ARG A 181 5.70 -12.08 -6.83
C ARG A 181 5.76 -10.56 -7.00
N ILE A 182 5.26 -9.81 -6.00
CA ILE A 182 5.28 -8.34 -5.99
C ILE A 182 6.74 -7.84 -6.01
N LEU A 183 7.60 -8.41 -5.18
CA LEU A 183 9.01 -8.01 -5.10
C LEU A 183 9.74 -8.25 -6.43
N ILE A 184 9.54 -9.41 -7.06
CA ILE A 184 10.15 -9.74 -8.36
C ILE A 184 9.69 -8.74 -9.42
N ALA A 185 8.39 -8.46 -9.50
CA ALA A 185 7.84 -7.46 -10.42
C ALA A 185 8.43 -6.06 -10.16
N ALA A 186 8.47 -5.63 -8.90
CA ALA A 186 9.06 -4.33 -8.55
C ALA A 186 10.52 -4.23 -9.01
N ARG A 187 11.34 -5.25 -8.75
CA ARG A 187 12.76 -5.25 -9.14
C ARG A 187 12.95 -5.33 -10.65
N ALA A 188 12.12 -6.10 -11.37
CA ALA A 188 12.19 -6.22 -12.83
C ALA A 188 11.94 -4.88 -13.54
N PHE A 189 11.09 -4.01 -12.95
CA PHE A 189 10.73 -2.71 -13.51
C PHE A 189 11.36 -1.52 -12.74
N ASN A 190 12.33 -1.80 -11.87
CA ASN A 190 13.05 -0.77 -11.07
C ASN A 190 12.11 0.08 -10.19
N LEU A 191 11.10 -0.55 -9.60
CA LEU A 191 10.13 0.06 -8.70
C LEU A 191 10.49 -0.22 -7.24
N ARG A 192 9.97 0.60 -6.32
CA ARG A 192 10.00 0.31 -4.89
C ARG A 192 8.98 -0.79 -4.55
N ALA A 193 9.33 -1.65 -3.61
CA ALA A 193 8.44 -2.66 -3.04
C ALA A 193 8.15 -2.32 -1.58
N ILE A 194 6.90 -2.12 -1.23
CA ILE A 194 6.46 -1.73 0.13
C ILE A 194 5.58 -2.84 0.70
N ASP A 195 5.99 -3.40 1.84
CA ASP A 195 5.21 -4.42 2.54
C ASP A 195 3.99 -3.82 3.24
N GLY A 196 2.96 -4.63 3.39
CA GLY A 196 1.71 -4.28 4.05
C GLY A 196 1.81 -4.16 5.58
N PRO A 197 0.77 -3.64 6.24
CA PRO A 197 0.77 -3.46 7.68
C PRO A 197 0.66 -4.79 8.43
N PHE A 198 1.15 -4.78 9.69
CA PHE A 198 0.89 -5.80 10.67
C PHE A 198 -0.26 -5.35 11.58
N GLY A 199 -1.37 -6.10 11.60
CA GLY A 199 -2.63 -5.65 12.22
C GLY A 199 -2.59 -5.62 13.75
N ALA A 200 -1.86 -6.53 14.38
CA ALA A 200 -1.71 -6.56 15.84
C ALA A 200 -0.77 -5.43 16.34
N PHE A 201 -1.15 -4.18 16.11
CA PHE A 201 -0.33 -2.99 16.38
C PHE A 201 0.11 -2.82 17.84
N ARG A 202 -0.41 -3.60 18.78
CA ARG A 202 0.06 -3.62 20.19
C ARG A 202 1.13 -4.66 20.44
N ASP A 203 1.36 -5.58 19.51
CA ASP A 203 2.44 -6.56 19.56
C ASP A 203 3.69 -6.01 18.87
N SER A 204 4.56 -5.39 19.65
CA SER A 204 5.81 -4.81 19.15
C SER A 204 6.78 -5.87 18.61
N LYS A 205 6.79 -7.07 19.20
CA LYS A 205 7.66 -8.15 18.73
C LYS A 205 7.19 -8.70 17.40
N GLY A 206 5.88 -8.89 17.23
CA GLY A 206 5.29 -9.31 15.97
C GLY A 206 5.50 -8.27 14.86
N THR A 207 5.30 -6.99 15.18
CA THR A 207 5.55 -5.88 14.23
C THR A 207 7.01 -5.86 13.79
N MET A 208 7.97 -5.94 14.73
CA MET A 208 9.40 -6.00 14.43
C MET A 208 9.74 -7.23 13.59
N SER A 209 9.26 -8.41 13.97
CA SER A 209 9.51 -9.65 13.22
C SER A 209 8.98 -9.57 11.79
N SER A 210 7.80 -8.98 11.59
CA SER A 210 7.23 -8.75 10.26
C SER A 210 8.10 -7.80 9.42
N ALA A 211 8.61 -6.71 10.03
CA ALA A 211 9.48 -5.76 9.35
C ALA A 211 10.83 -6.38 8.97
N VAL A 212 11.44 -7.13 9.89
CA VAL A 212 12.70 -7.85 9.64
C VAL A 212 12.53 -8.88 8.51
N LYS A 213 11.40 -9.60 8.49
CA LYS A 213 11.09 -10.54 7.40
C LYS A 213 11.03 -9.80 6.05
N ALA A 214 10.28 -8.70 5.96
CA ALA A 214 10.15 -7.94 4.72
C ALA A 214 11.50 -7.37 4.25
N ALA A 215 12.29 -6.79 5.16
CA ALA A 215 13.63 -6.30 4.87
C ALA A 215 14.56 -7.43 4.38
N ALA A 216 14.53 -8.60 5.04
CA ALA A 216 15.33 -9.76 4.63
C ALA A 216 14.93 -10.32 3.25
N MET A 217 13.67 -10.17 2.85
CA MET A 217 13.21 -10.51 1.50
C MET A 217 13.70 -9.50 0.46
N GLY A 218 14.01 -8.26 0.85
CA GLY A 218 14.47 -7.20 -0.04
C GLY A 218 13.45 -6.08 -0.28
N TYR A 219 12.41 -5.97 0.54
CA TYR A 219 11.47 -4.85 0.48
C TYR A 219 12.14 -3.53 0.92
N ASP A 220 11.74 -2.42 0.30
CA ASP A 220 12.29 -1.09 0.58
C ASP A 220 11.65 -0.42 1.79
N GLY A 221 10.44 -0.85 2.16
CA GLY A 221 9.71 -0.28 3.27
C GLY A 221 8.54 -1.14 3.71
N LYS A 222 7.89 -0.70 4.79
CA LYS A 222 6.72 -1.34 5.36
C LYS A 222 5.69 -0.31 5.79
N GLN A 223 4.43 -0.56 5.47
CA GLN A 223 3.32 0.23 5.99
C GLN A 223 3.14 -0.04 7.49
N ILE A 224 2.93 1.01 8.24
CA ILE A 224 2.60 0.95 9.66
C ILE A 224 1.30 1.73 9.93
N ILE A 225 0.47 1.22 10.82
CA ILE A 225 -0.83 1.80 11.16
C ILE A 225 -0.82 2.51 12.53
N HIS A 226 0.34 2.60 13.17
CA HIS A 226 0.47 3.29 14.45
C HIS A 226 1.86 3.95 14.58
N PRO A 227 1.94 5.22 15.01
CA PRO A 227 3.20 5.98 15.04
C PRO A 227 4.27 5.46 16.02
N LEU A 228 3.91 4.58 16.96
CA LEU A 228 4.90 3.94 17.87
C LEU A 228 5.92 3.08 17.13
N TYR A 229 5.71 2.72 15.88
CA TYR A 229 6.57 1.82 15.12
C TYR A 229 7.38 2.51 14.01
N CYS A 230 7.40 3.84 13.99
CA CYS A 230 8.26 4.59 13.06
C CYS A 230 9.77 4.44 13.31
N PHE A 231 10.18 3.62 14.29
CA PHE A 231 11.58 3.39 14.66
C PHE A 231 11.99 1.91 14.50
N VAL A 232 11.25 1.16 13.73
CA VAL A 232 11.52 -0.27 13.51
C VAL A 232 12.45 -0.49 12.33
#